data_27c95fd906cf16dd172526363a87ddbf
#
_entry.id   27c95fd906cf16dd172526363a87ddbf
#
_cell.length_a   1.000
_cell.length_b   1.000
_cell.length_c   1.000
_cell.angle_alpha   90.00
_cell.angle_beta   90.00
_cell.angle_gamma   90.00
#
_symmetry.space_group_name_H-M   'P 1'
#
loop_
_entity.id
_entity.type
_entity.pdbx_description
1 polymer ?
#
loop_
_entity_poly.entity_id
_entity_poly.type
_entity_poly.pdbx_seq_one_letter_code
_entity_poly.pdbx_strand_id
1 'polypeptide(L)'
;MPAFLAGMSVARSLAAAYKVPLEVISHQENHLEAGLWSAGGPQAERFLLLHASGGTTDLLLCERREDSRYNLTQVGGSLDLHAGQFVDRIGVALGLQFPTGPALEQLAEQAENPLELPVSVRKLDVSLSGPATAAMRKLEAGANAASLALGVEHTLAETFARLLRNGAAAYGVRDVILVGGVGSSKYIRKHVEE
;
A
#
# COMPACT_ATOMS: atom_id res chain seq x y z
N MET A 1 19.89 3.35 -2.26
CA MET A 1 20.98 2.46 -2.71
C MET A 1 22.12 2.28 -1.68
N PRO A 2 22.81 3.32 -1.13
CA PRO A 2 23.92 3.10 -0.19
C PRO A 2 23.53 2.34 1.09
N ALA A 3 22.35 2.59 1.65
CA ALA A 3 21.88 1.94 2.87
C ALA A 3 21.71 0.42 2.72
N PHE A 4 21.18 -0.04 1.57
CA PHE A 4 21.05 -1.48 1.29
C PHE A 4 22.40 -2.16 1.15
N LEU A 5 23.39 -1.51 0.52
CA LEU A 5 24.75 -2.04 0.40
C LEU A 5 25.43 -2.13 1.75
N ALA A 6 25.26 -1.13 2.61
CA ALA A 6 25.80 -1.17 3.98
C ALA A 6 25.18 -2.31 4.79
N GLY A 7 23.85 -2.46 4.76
CA GLY A 7 23.14 -3.55 5.44
C GLY A 7 23.59 -4.93 4.95
N MET A 8 23.72 -5.11 3.64
CA MET A 8 24.22 -6.37 3.06
C MET A 8 25.67 -6.68 3.47
N SER A 9 26.53 -5.66 3.51
CA SER A 9 27.92 -5.83 3.95
C SER A 9 28.02 -6.28 5.41
N VAL A 10 27.23 -5.64 6.29
CA VAL A 10 27.16 -6.04 7.71
C VAL A 10 26.61 -7.46 7.85
N ALA A 11 25.53 -7.81 7.17
CA ALA A 11 24.94 -9.14 7.22
C ALA A 11 25.93 -10.22 6.76
N ARG A 12 26.67 -9.98 5.66
CA ARG A 12 27.71 -10.90 5.16
C ARG A 12 28.86 -11.07 6.16
N SER A 13 29.30 -9.97 6.79
CA SER A 13 30.37 -10.01 7.79
C SER A 13 29.96 -10.81 9.02
N LEU A 14 28.73 -10.61 9.51
CA LEU A 14 28.18 -11.37 10.64
C LEU A 14 28.03 -12.86 10.30
N ALA A 15 27.45 -13.18 9.15
CA ALA A 15 27.31 -14.56 8.70
C ALA A 15 28.66 -15.29 8.62
N ALA A 16 29.66 -14.62 8.07
CA ALA A 16 31.04 -15.17 8.02
C ALA A 16 31.63 -15.33 9.40
N ALA A 17 31.51 -14.35 10.30
CA ALA A 17 32.06 -14.41 11.66
C ALA A 17 31.42 -15.51 12.49
N TYR A 18 30.10 -15.68 12.40
CA TYR A 18 29.37 -16.70 13.15
C TYR A 18 29.25 -18.04 12.42
N LYS A 19 29.79 -18.15 11.19
CA LYS A 19 29.74 -19.36 10.35
C LYS A 19 28.29 -19.87 10.15
N VAL A 20 27.34 -18.96 9.98
CA VAL A 20 25.94 -19.28 9.70
C VAL A 20 25.61 -18.96 8.25
N PRO A 21 24.65 -19.66 7.62
CA PRO A 21 24.19 -19.34 6.27
C PRO A 21 23.54 -17.96 6.25
N LEU A 22 23.76 -17.22 5.17
CA LEU A 22 23.07 -15.96 4.88
C LEU A 22 22.01 -16.22 3.82
N GLU A 23 20.77 -16.02 4.17
CA GLU A 23 19.65 -16.07 3.25
C GLU A 23 19.32 -14.65 2.76
N VAL A 24 19.17 -14.49 1.45
CA VAL A 24 18.84 -13.22 0.82
C VAL A 24 17.43 -13.32 0.29
N ILE A 25 16.56 -12.41 0.74
CA ILE A 25 15.19 -12.28 0.29
C ILE A 25 14.98 -10.92 -0.37
N SER A 26 14.02 -10.82 -1.27
CA SER A 26 13.64 -9.55 -1.88
C SER A 26 12.87 -8.66 -0.91
N HIS A 27 12.79 -7.37 -1.22
CA HIS A 27 11.97 -6.42 -0.44
C HIS A 27 10.49 -6.83 -0.43
N GLN A 28 9.98 -7.32 -1.53
CA GLN A 28 8.61 -7.80 -1.66
C GLN A 28 8.34 -9.05 -0.81
N GLU A 29 9.27 -10.02 -0.83
CA GLU A 29 9.19 -11.19 0.05
C GLU A 29 9.18 -10.79 1.53
N ASN A 30 10.01 -9.83 1.93
CA ASN A 30 10.01 -9.34 3.31
C ASN A 30 8.66 -8.74 3.73
N HIS A 31 8.01 -7.96 2.86
CA HIS A 31 6.67 -7.44 3.12
C HIS A 31 5.61 -8.54 3.16
N LEU A 32 5.72 -9.53 2.29
CA LEU A 32 4.84 -10.69 2.30
C LEU A 32 4.96 -11.46 3.62
N GLU A 33 6.17 -11.83 4.02
CA GLU A 33 6.41 -12.60 5.26
C GLU A 33 5.93 -11.83 6.50
N ALA A 34 6.19 -10.53 6.56
CA ALA A 34 5.69 -9.68 7.64
C ALA A 34 4.15 -9.63 7.67
N GLY A 35 3.51 -9.54 6.50
CA GLY A 35 2.06 -9.57 6.34
C GLY A 35 1.45 -10.91 6.77
N LEU A 36 2.03 -12.02 6.30
CA LEU A 36 1.61 -13.37 6.69
C LEU A 36 1.71 -13.59 8.20
N TRP A 37 2.83 -13.19 8.78
CA TRP A 37 3.06 -13.34 10.22
C TRP A 37 2.08 -12.50 11.05
N SER A 38 1.84 -11.24 10.68
CA SER A 38 0.97 -10.36 11.44
C SER A 38 -0.53 -10.69 11.28
N ALA A 39 -0.94 -11.23 10.13
CA ALA A 39 -2.32 -11.60 9.84
C ALA A 39 -2.66 -13.05 10.24
N GLY A 40 -1.67 -13.89 10.54
CA GLY A 40 -1.88 -15.32 10.79
C GLY A 40 -2.24 -16.15 9.55
N GLY A 41 -1.91 -15.69 8.39
CA GLY A 41 -2.21 -16.34 7.10
C GLY A 41 -2.52 -15.32 6.02
N PRO A 42 -2.92 -15.70 4.79
CA PRO A 42 -3.78 -16.85 4.45
C PRO A 42 -3.03 -18.19 4.38
N GLN A 43 -3.79 -19.28 4.56
CA GLN A 43 -3.30 -20.65 4.35
C GLN A 43 -3.45 -21.09 2.88
N ALA A 44 -3.96 -20.21 2.02
CA ALA A 44 -4.21 -20.49 0.62
C ALA A 44 -2.89 -20.65 -0.17
N GLU A 45 -2.90 -21.56 -1.14
CA GLU A 45 -1.78 -21.77 -2.06
C GLU A 45 -1.58 -20.58 -3.02
N ARG A 46 -2.67 -19.83 -3.29
CA ARG A 46 -2.67 -18.64 -4.15
C ARG A 46 -3.53 -17.53 -3.54
N PHE A 47 -2.99 -16.34 -3.51
CA PHE A 47 -3.68 -15.15 -3.02
C PHE A 47 -3.09 -13.87 -3.63
N LEU A 48 -3.74 -12.74 -3.40
CA LEU A 48 -3.22 -11.43 -3.79
C LEU A 48 -2.58 -10.72 -2.61
N LEU A 49 -1.51 -9.99 -2.89
CA LEU A 49 -0.91 -9.05 -1.96
C LEU A 49 -0.93 -7.66 -2.59
N LEU A 50 -1.59 -6.71 -1.91
CA LEU A 50 -1.51 -5.30 -2.25
C LEU A 50 -0.49 -4.61 -1.33
N HIS A 51 0.62 -4.19 -1.90
CA HIS A 51 1.64 -3.42 -1.20
C HIS A 51 1.42 -1.92 -1.46
N ALA A 52 0.96 -1.19 -0.45
CA ALA A 52 0.66 0.24 -0.53
C ALA A 52 1.50 1.05 0.47
N SER A 53 2.49 1.76 -0.04
CA SER A 53 3.46 2.54 0.75
C SER A 53 3.80 3.89 0.08
N GLY A 54 4.76 4.62 0.66
CA GLY A 54 5.30 5.86 0.07
C GLY A 54 6.05 5.67 -1.24
N GLY A 55 6.63 4.49 -1.46
CA GLY A 55 7.44 4.20 -2.65
C GLY A 55 6.88 3.10 -3.54
N THR A 56 5.75 2.49 -3.17
CA THR A 56 5.21 1.32 -3.86
C THR A 56 3.69 1.32 -3.79
N THR A 57 3.05 0.95 -4.89
CA THR A 57 1.62 0.59 -4.95
C THR A 57 1.48 -0.49 -5.99
N ASP A 58 1.76 -1.73 -5.58
CA ASP A 58 1.83 -2.91 -6.44
C ASP A 58 0.81 -3.95 -6.01
N LEU A 59 0.14 -4.54 -6.99
CA LEU A 59 -0.67 -5.74 -6.82
C LEU A 59 0.15 -6.96 -7.26
N LEU A 60 0.40 -7.86 -6.33
CA LEU A 60 1.18 -9.07 -6.57
C LEU A 60 0.28 -10.30 -6.46
N LEU A 61 0.44 -11.24 -7.39
CA LEU A 61 -0.05 -12.60 -7.25
C LEU A 61 1.02 -13.41 -6.51
N CYS A 62 0.63 -14.01 -5.40
CA CYS A 62 1.46 -14.87 -4.59
C CYS A 62 1.05 -16.32 -4.84
N GLU A 63 2.00 -17.18 -5.23
CA GLU A 63 1.78 -18.60 -5.49
C GLU A 63 2.77 -19.42 -4.69
N ARG A 64 2.26 -20.33 -3.83
CA ARG A 64 3.10 -21.14 -2.96
C ARG A 64 3.94 -22.13 -3.77
N ARG A 65 5.20 -22.26 -3.37
CA ARG A 65 6.15 -23.20 -3.96
C ARG A 65 6.29 -24.46 -3.09
N GLU A 66 6.88 -25.48 -3.64
CA GLU A 66 7.17 -26.74 -2.91
C GLU A 66 8.10 -26.54 -1.69
N ASP A 67 9.00 -25.55 -1.75
CA ASP A 67 9.89 -25.17 -0.66
C ASP A 67 9.23 -24.27 0.40
N SER A 68 7.91 -24.17 0.41
CA SER A 68 7.09 -23.32 1.29
C SER A 68 7.28 -21.81 1.13
N ARG A 69 8.05 -21.35 0.16
CA ARG A 69 8.17 -19.96 -0.25
C ARG A 69 7.08 -19.59 -1.26
N TYR A 70 7.07 -18.34 -1.69
CA TYR A 70 6.12 -17.86 -2.67
C TYR A 70 6.82 -17.32 -3.92
N ASN A 71 6.27 -17.64 -5.08
CA ASN A 71 6.53 -16.87 -6.29
C ASN A 71 5.68 -15.61 -6.24
N LEU A 72 6.31 -14.47 -6.45
CA LEU A 72 5.67 -13.16 -6.47
C LEU A 72 5.68 -12.62 -7.88
N THR A 73 4.50 -12.45 -8.46
CA THR A 73 4.35 -11.89 -9.81
C THR A 73 3.59 -10.58 -9.71
N GLN A 74 4.18 -9.47 -10.12
CA GLN A 74 3.45 -8.20 -10.22
C GLN A 74 2.44 -8.29 -11.35
N VAL A 75 1.16 -8.11 -11.01
CA VAL A 75 0.03 -8.26 -11.92
C VAL A 75 -0.71 -6.95 -12.16
N GLY A 76 -0.37 -5.92 -11.39
CA GLY A 76 -0.95 -4.58 -11.52
C GLY A 76 -0.34 -3.61 -10.52
N GLY A 77 -0.92 -2.42 -10.40
CA GLY A 77 -0.47 -1.40 -9.47
C GLY A 77 -0.59 0.01 -10.01
N SER A 78 0.11 0.97 -9.40
CA SER A 78 0.05 2.36 -9.84
C SER A 78 0.93 2.63 -11.04
N LEU A 79 0.35 3.33 -12.02
CA LEU A 79 1.05 3.75 -13.25
C LEU A 79 1.82 5.07 -13.09
N ASP A 80 1.55 5.84 -12.02
CA ASP A 80 2.07 7.20 -11.90
C ASP A 80 2.49 7.55 -10.45
N LEU A 81 1.55 7.82 -9.57
CA LEU A 81 1.79 8.24 -8.19
C LEU A 81 1.51 7.09 -7.23
N HIS A 82 2.41 6.85 -6.27
CA HIS A 82 2.16 5.85 -5.24
C HIS A 82 1.19 6.36 -4.16
N ALA A 83 0.48 5.43 -3.51
CA ALA A 83 -0.58 5.76 -2.55
C ALA A 83 -0.06 6.62 -1.38
N GLY A 84 1.09 6.29 -0.81
CA GLY A 84 1.67 7.09 0.25
C GLY A 84 2.13 8.47 -0.22
N GLN A 85 2.62 8.60 -1.46
CA GLN A 85 2.93 9.90 -2.05
C GLN A 85 1.67 10.75 -2.23
N PHE A 86 0.51 10.14 -2.57
CA PHE A 86 -0.75 10.86 -2.63
C PHE A 86 -1.14 11.39 -1.24
N VAL A 87 -1.08 10.54 -0.21
CA VAL A 87 -1.31 10.92 1.19
C VAL A 87 -0.38 12.07 1.61
N ASP A 88 0.93 11.89 1.40
CA ASP A 88 1.93 12.88 1.83
C ASP A 88 1.80 14.20 1.07
N ARG A 89 1.50 14.15 -0.23
CA ARG A 89 1.31 15.36 -1.05
C ARG A 89 0.17 16.23 -0.53
N ILE A 90 -0.96 15.61 -0.21
CA ILE A 90 -2.12 16.37 0.32
C ILE A 90 -1.90 16.75 1.76
N GLY A 91 -1.33 15.86 2.59
CA GLY A 91 -1.02 16.16 3.98
C GLY A 91 -0.07 17.34 4.15
N VAL A 92 1.02 17.39 3.37
CA VAL A 92 1.95 18.54 3.36
C VAL A 92 1.25 19.81 2.90
N ALA A 93 0.40 19.75 1.88
CA ALA A 93 -0.38 20.91 1.42
C ALA A 93 -1.38 21.42 2.48
N LEU A 94 -1.87 20.53 3.36
CA LEU A 94 -2.68 20.84 4.52
C LEU A 94 -1.85 21.38 5.73
N GLY A 95 -0.52 21.47 5.59
CA GLY A 95 0.39 21.93 6.66
C GLY A 95 0.77 20.82 7.66
N LEU A 96 0.48 19.55 7.37
CA LEU A 96 0.85 18.44 8.24
C LEU A 96 2.34 18.09 8.10
N GLN A 97 2.94 17.57 9.17
CA GLN A 97 4.35 17.21 9.22
C GLN A 97 4.58 15.83 8.55
N PHE A 98 5.58 15.75 7.69
CA PHE A 98 5.98 14.51 7.03
C PHE A 98 6.63 13.51 8.02
N PRO A 99 6.33 12.19 7.94
CA PRO A 99 5.32 11.54 7.09
C PRO A 99 3.89 11.82 7.57
N THR A 100 3.00 12.19 6.64
CA THR A 100 1.72 12.79 7.00
C THR A 100 0.59 11.79 7.31
N GLY A 101 0.78 10.50 6.98
CA GLY A 101 -0.26 9.48 7.08
C GLY A 101 -1.04 9.49 8.41
N PRO A 102 -0.38 9.29 9.57
CA PRO A 102 -1.07 9.29 10.86
C PRO A 102 -1.79 10.60 11.19
N ALA A 103 -1.19 11.74 10.84
CA ALA A 103 -1.79 13.05 11.09
C ALA A 103 -2.98 13.32 10.13
N LEU A 104 -2.91 12.83 8.89
CA LEU A 104 -4.01 12.91 7.94
C LEU A 104 -5.19 12.05 8.38
N GLU A 105 -4.95 10.84 8.88
CA GLU A 105 -5.98 9.96 9.45
C GLU A 105 -6.68 10.63 10.64
N GLN A 106 -5.92 11.21 11.58
CA GLN A 106 -6.50 11.95 12.72
C GLN A 106 -7.33 13.17 12.29
N LEU A 107 -6.92 13.85 11.23
CA LEU A 107 -7.68 14.96 10.66
C LEU A 107 -8.96 14.46 9.98
N ALA A 108 -8.90 13.34 9.28
CA ALA A 108 -10.03 12.71 8.62
C ALA A 108 -11.11 12.25 9.61
N GLU A 109 -10.74 11.79 10.80
CA GLU A 109 -11.67 11.41 11.89
C GLU A 109 -12.58 12.56 12.35
N GLN A 110 -12.23 13.82 12.05
CA GLN A 110 -13.03 15.00 12.41
C GLN A 110 -14.12 15.32 11.38
N ALA A 111 -14.17 14.61 10.25
CA ALA A 111 -15.15 14.82 9.20
C ALA A 111 -16.28 13.81 9.26
N GLU A 112 -17.50 14.26 9.02
CA GLU A 112 -18.66 13.37 8.88
C GLU A 112 -18.76 12.75 7.48
N ASN A 113 -18.35 13.50 6.45
CA ASN A 113 -18.47 13.08 5.06
C ASN A 113 -17.19 13.33 4.28
N PRO A 114 -16.76 12.35 3.44
CA PRO A 114 -15.61 12.54 2.57
C PRO A 114 -15.89 13.55 1.47
N LEU A 115 -14.90 14.35 1.12
CA LEU A 115 -14.94 15.15 -0.07
C LEU A 115 -14.77 14.25 -1.30
N GLU A 116 -15.71 14.28 -2.22
CA GLU A 116 -15.63 13.45 -3.43
C GLU A 116 -14.41 13.77 -4.28
N LEU A 117 -13.58 12.75 -4.55
CA LEU A 117 -12.46 12.79 -5.47
C LEU A 117 -12.62 11.68 -6.51
N PRO A 118 -12.04 11.82 -7.71
CA PRO A 118 -12.16 10.81 -8.74
C PRO A 118 -11.42 9.53 -8.34
N VAL A 119 -11.98 8.37 -8.71
CA VAL A 119 -11.34 7.05 -8.58
C VAL A 119 -10.98 6.56 -9.98
N SER A 120 -9.71 6.24 -10.20
CA SER A 120 -9.20 5.83 -11.51
C SER A 120 -8.56 4.44 -11.44
N VAL A 121 -9.37 3.42 -11.71
CA VAL A 121 -8.95 2.02 -11.82
C VAL A 121 -9.31 1.49 -13.20
N ARG A 122 -8.33 0.95 -13.90
CA ARG A 122 -8.50 0.31 -15.22
C ARG A 122 -7.92 -1.09 -15.19
N LYS A 123 -8.79 -2.10 -15.14
CA LYS A 123 -8.39 -3.50 -14.92
C LYS A 123 -7.60 -3.61 -13.61
N LEU A 124 -6.28 -3.88 -13.69
CA LEU A 124 -5.37 -4.05 -12.56
C LEU A 124 -4.41 -2.88 -12.38
N ASP A 125 -4.62 -1.80 -13.13
CA ASP A 125 -3.81 -0.59 -13.02
C ASP A 125 -4.61 0.54 -12.41
N VAL A 126 -3.95 1.37 -11.63
CA VAL A 126 -4.52 2.57 -11.01
C VAL A 126 -3.73 3.81 -11.38
N SER A 127 -4.39 4.96 -11.38
CA SER A 127 -3.75 6.27 -11.54
C SER A 127 -4.19 7.16 -10.38
N LEU A 128 -3.23 7.67 -9.62
CA LEU A 128 -3.47 8.51 -8.45
C LEU A 128 -3.11 9.99 -8.68
N SER A 129 -2.45 10.31 -9.79
CA SER A 129 -2.12 11.71 -10.14
C SER A 129 -3.36 12.56 -10.42
N GLY A 130 -4.38 11.98 -11.04
CA GLY A 130 -5.66 12.64 -11.27
C GLY A 130 -6.38 13.00 -9.96
N PRO A 131 -6.64 12.03 -9.08
CA PRO A 131 -7.16 12.27 -7.73
C PRO A 131 -6.36 13.30 -6.94
N ALA A 132 -5.01 13.20 -6.96
CA ALA A 132 -4.14 14.14 -6.27
C ALA A 132 -4.30 15.57 -6.80
N THR A 133 -4.38 15.73 -8.11
CA THR A 133 -4.60 17.04 -8.75
C THR A 133 -5.98 17.60 -8.40
N ALA A 134 -7.02 16.76 -8.39
CA ALA A 134 -8.36 17.16 -7.98
C ALA A 134 -8.42 17.61 -6.52
N ALA A 135 -7.74 16.86 -5.63
CA ALA A 135 -7.63 17.22 -4.22
C ALA A 135 -6.94 18.57 -4.00
N MET A 136 -5.82 18.82 -4.70
CA MET A 136 -5.12 20.12 -4.64
C MET A 136 -6.01 21.27 -5.08
N ARG A 137 -6.73 21.14 -6.19
CA ARG A 137 -7.67 22.17 -6.69
C ARG A 137 -8.78 22.46 -5.68
N LYS A 138 -9.32 21.43 -5.03
CA LYS A 138 -10.35 21.60 -4.00
C LYS A 138 -9.79 22.31 -2.75
N LEU A 139 -8.55 22.01 -2.36
CA LEU A 139 -7.85 22.70 -1.28
C LEU A 139 -7.67 24.21 -1.61
N GLU A 140 -7.19 24.52 -2.81
CA GLU A 140 -7.03 25.89 -3.31
C GLU A 140 -8.36 26.65 -3.37
N ALA A 141 -9.47 25.96 -3.63
CA ALA A 141 -10.82 26.51 -3.60
C ALA A 141 -11.40 26.66 -2.17
N GLY A 142 -10.64 26.40 -1.13
CA GLY A 142 -11.05 26.57 0.27
C GLY A 142 -11.89 25.42 0.84
N ALA A 143 -11.74 24.21 0.32
CA ALA A 143 -12.42 23.04 0.87
C ALA A 143 -12.06 22.80 2.34
N ASN A 144 -12.99 22.23 3.11
CA ASN A 144 -12.76 21.85 4.49
C ASN A 144 -11.61 20.80 4.58
N ALA A 145 -10.63 21.06 5.40
CA ALA A 145 -9.42 20.24 5.52
C ALA A 145 -9.72 18.80 5.98
N ALA A 146 -10.61 18.63 6.97
CA ALA A 146 -10.98 17.31 7.47
C ALA A 146 -11.74 16.50 6.42
N SER A 147 -12.71 17.11 5.72
CA SER A 147 -13.45 16.45 4.64
C SER A 147 -12.54 16.09 3.46
N LEU A 148 -11.51 16.90 3.18
CA LEU A 148 -10.52 16.60 2.15
C LEU A 148 -9.62 15.43 2.59
N ALA A 149 -9.16 15.41 3.83
CA ALA A 149 -8.37 14.31 4.39
C ALA A 149 -9.15 12.98 4.32
N LEU A 150 -10.41 12.98 4.76
CA LEU A 150 -11.29 11.82 4.63
C LEU A 150 -11.54 11.45 3.16
N GLY A 151 -11.66 12.42 2.26
CA GLY A 151 -11.77 12.21 0.82
C GLY A 151 -10.58 11.49 0.21
N VAL A 152 -9.36 11.78 0.68
CA VAL A 152 -8.13 11.06 0.27
C VAL A 152 -8.19 9.60 0.72
N GLU A 153 -8.52 9.34 1.98
CA GLU A 153 -8.64 7.97 2.49
C GLU A 153 -9.74 7.18 1.79
N HIS A 154 -10.92 7.80 1.59
CA HIS A 154 -12.04 7.18 0.88
C HIS A 154 -11.68 6.84 -0.57
N THR A 155 -10.99 7.75 -1.27
CA THR A 155 -10.53 7.51 -2.65
C THR A 155 -9.56 6.34 -2.73
N LEU A 156 -8.62 6.23 -1.78
CA LEU A 156 -7.69 5.10 -1.71
C LEU A 156 -8.42 3.81 -1.36
N ALA A 157 -9.34 3.83 -0.41
CA ALA A 157 -10.15 2.68 -0.02
C ALA A 157 -10.96 2.13 -1.21
N GLU A 158 -11.69 3.00 -1.92
CA GLU A 158 -12.41 2.63 -3.15
C GLU A 158 -11.49 2.12 -4.25
N THR A 159 -10.34 2.75 -4.43
CA THR A 159 -9.33 2.33 -5.41
C THR A 159 -8.84 0.92 -5.10
N PHE A 160 -8.48 0.64 -3.86
CA PHE A 160 -7.99 -0.67 -3.43
C PHE A 160 -9.07 -1.74 -3.49
N ALA A 161 -10.28 -1.45 -3.04
CA ALA A 161 -11.40 -2.38 -3.12
C ALA A 161 -11.72 -2.78 -4.57
N ARG A 162 -11.72 -1.82 -5.50
CA ARG A 162 -11.92 -2.10 -6.94
C ARG A 162 -10.76 -2.89 -7.54
N LEU A 163 -9.54 -2.52 -7.22
CA LEU A 163 -8.33 -3.21 -7.70
C LEU A 163 -8.30 -4.66 -7.22
N LEU A 164 -8.56 -4.90 -5.94
CA LEU A 164 -8.58 -6.24 -5.35
C LEU A 164 -9.72 -7.10 -5.90
N ARG A 165 -10.93 -6.55 -6.06
CA ARG A 165 -12.05 -7.26 -6.71
C ARG A 165 -11.72 -7.66 -8.15
N ASN A 166 -11.13 -6.76 -8.92
CA ASN A 166 -10.71 -7.06 -10.28
C ASN A 166 -9.63 -8.14 -10.32
N GLY A 167 -8.64 -8.07 -9.43
CA GLY A 167 -7.59 -9.06 -9.31
C GLY A 167 -8.12 -10.43 -8.88
N ALA A 168 -8.98 -10.47 -7.87
CA ALA A 168 -9.62 -11.69 -7.40
C ALA A 168 -10.40 -12.39 -8.52
N ALA A 169 -11.17 -11.63 -9.30
CA ALA A 169 -11.90 -12.15 -10.46
C ALA A 169 -10.96 -12.63 -11.57
N ALA A 170 -9.87 -11.90 -11.85
CA ALA A 170 -8.94 -12.24 -12.94
C ALA A 170 -8.13 -13.51 -12.65
N TYR A 171 -7.77 -13.76 -11.40
CA TYR A 171 -6.89 -14.85 -10.99
C TYR A 171 -7.61 -15.98 -10.25
N GLY A 172 -8.91 -15.84 -9.99
CA GLY A 172 -9.72 -16.87 -9.31
C GLY A 172 -9.29 -17.09 -7.84
N VAL A 173 -8.80 -16.04 -7.17
CA VAL A 173 -8.38 -16.10 -5.76
C VAL A 173 -9.41 -15.41 -4.88
N ARG A 174 -9.44 -15.77 -3.58
CA ARG A 174 -10.39 -15.21 -2.60
C ARG A 174 -9.69 -14.49 -1.46
N ASP A 175 -8.45 -14.86 -1.21
CA ASP A 175 -7.67 -14.32 -0.11
C ASP A 175 -6.82 -13.17 -0.60
N VAL A 176 -6.76 -12.12 0.19
CA VAL A 176 -5.95 -10.93 -0.06
C VAL A 176 -5.21 -10.51 1.20
N ILE A 177 -4.01 -9.99 1.03
CA ILE A 177 -3.23 -9.33 2.09
C ILE A 177 -2.99 -7.89 1.69
N LEU A 178 -3.21 -6.96 2.61
CA LEU A 178 -2.86 -5.56 2.46
C LEU A 178 -1.67 -5.23 3.37
N VAL A 179 -0.57 -4.78 2.77
CA VAL A 179 0.68 -4.42 3.47
C VAL A 179 1.15 -3.02 3.11
N GLY A 180 2.06 -2.49 3.93
CA GLY A 180 2.61 -1.13 3.77
C GLY A 180 1.90 -0.10 4.63
N GLY A 181 2.54 1.07 4.77
CA GLY A 181 2.09 2.11 5.69
C GLY A 181 0.68 2.66 5.38
N VAL A 182 0.31 2.75 4.10
CA VAL A 182 -1.05 3.18 3.71
C VAL A 182 -2.09 2.11 4.06
N GLY A 183 -1.71 0.84 3.94
CA GLY A 183 -2.57 -0.28 4.35
C GLY A 183 -2.80 -0.39 5.85
N SER A 184 -2.11 0.38 6.68
CA SER A 184 -2.34 0.43 8.14
C SER A 184 -3.48 1.36 8.55
N SER A 185 -3.96 2.27 7.66
CA SER A 185 -5.12 3.13 7.94
C SER A 185 -6.34 2.29 8.30
N LYS A 186 -6.96 2.60 9.44
CA LYS A 186 -8.16 1.93 9.93
C LYS A 186 -9.34 2.09 8.98
N TYR A 187 -9.48 3.30 8.40
CA TYR A 187 -10.53 3.60 7.44
C TYR A 187 -10.41 2.74 6.19
N ILE A 188 -9.21 2.69 5.60
CA ILE A 188 -8.94 1.92 4.39
C ILE A 188 -9.17 0.43 4.63
N ARG A 189 -8.65 -0.12 5.73
CA ARG A 189 -8.82 -1.52 6.09
C ARG A 189 -10.29 -1.89 6.21
N LYS A 190 -11.03 -1.15 7.02
CA LYS A 190 -12.45 -1.40 7.23
C LYS A 190 -13.23 -1.41 5.91
N HIS A 191 -12.98 -0.46 5.04
CA HIS A 191 -13.67 -0.33 3.76
C HIS A 191 -13.30 -1.44 2.76
N VAL A 192 -12.08 -1.96 2.82
CA VAL A 192 -11.63 -3.07 1.95
C VAL A 192 -12.16 -4.42 2.44
N GLU A 193 -12.42 -4.56 3.75
CA GLU A 193 -12.98 -5.78 4.35
C GLU A 193 -14.49 -5.93 4.10
N GLU A 194 -15.22 -4.85 3.81
CA GLU A 194 -16.65 -4.83 3.44
C GLU A 194 -16.88 -5.26 1.98
#